data_673f02eed317ed07b900f41552673391
#
_entry.id   673f02eed317ed07b900f41552673391
#
_cell.length_a   1.000
_cell.length_b   1.000
_cell.length_c   1.000
_cell.angle_alpha   90.00
_cell.angle_beta   90.00
_cell.angle_gamma   90.00
#
_symmetry.space_group_name_H-M   'P 1'
#
loop_
_entity.id
_entity.type
_entity.pdbx_description
1 polymer ?
#
loop_
_entity_poly.entity_id
_entity_poly.type
_entity_poly.pdbx_seq_one_letter_code
_entity_poly.pdbx_strand_id
1 'polypeptide(L)'
;EVDMMKIMPAIREQVVLNGTLPGEIQDMLQNVSEYGNPMGESPRKRARWTKGLENPPRDLSKEDGSDPIDVLWYVSDYFSYHHRGQDAAKALTRVFNRLGVDFGILGSQEKCDGDSQRLVGETGLFEELAQHNDEQFQKYEHGTLVVSDPHAYNAFKKHYPKLTGNEYKLAHYTQYLRSQLDQIKPLLTKSYSKKLTFHDPC
;
A
#
# COMPACT_ATOMS: atom_id res chain seq x y z
N GLU A 1 24.38 -13.14 24.61
CA GLU A 1 24.01 -12.94 23.20
C GLU A 1 23.16 -11.66 23.08
N VAL A 2 23.52 -10.77 22.17
CA VAL A 2 22.86 -9.46 22.01
C VAL A 2 21.75 -9.61 20.96
N ASP A 3 20.51 -9.29 21.34
CA ASP A 3 19.37 -9.30 20.43
C ASP A 3 19.35 -8.03 19.56
N MET A 4 20.01 -8.12 18.41
CA MET A 4 20.11 -7.00 17.45
C MET A 4 18.76 -6.48 16.97
N MET A 5 17.74 -7.35 16.93
CA MET A 5 16.39 -6.94 16.50
C MET A 5 15.74 -5.95 17.46
N LYS A 6 16.11 -6.00 18.75
CA LYS A 6 15.63 -5.06 19.76
C LYS A 6 16.47 -3.78 19.83
N ILE A 7 17.76 -3.87 19.52
CA ILE A 7 18.70 -2.75 19.69
C ILE A 7 18.72 -1.84 18.47
N MET A 8 18.72 -2.43 17.27
CA MET A 8 18.83 -1.65 16.02
C MET A 8 17.77 -0.56 15.84
N PRO A 9 16.48 -0.76 16.19
CA PRO A 9 15.50 0.32 16.10
C PRO A 9 15.88 1.54 16.95
N ALA A 10 16.31 1.33 18.21
CA ALA A 10 16.72 2.42 19.10
C ALA A 10 17.97 3.15 18.59
N ILE A 11 18.95 2.42 18.03
CA ILE A 11 20.15 3.04 17.43
C ILE A 11 19.75 3.91 16.23
N ARG A 12 18.86 3.43 15.36
CA ARG A 12 18.40 4.19 14.19
C ARG A 12 17.66 5.45 14.58
N GLU A 13 16.80 5.37 15.59
CA GLU A 13 16.11 6.53 16.15
C GLU A 13 17.11 7.58 16.66
N GLN A 14 18.17 7.18 17.35
CA GLN A 14 19.23 8.09 17.80
C GLN A 14 19.99 8.73 16.60
N VAL A 15 20.20 8.00 15.52
CA VAL A 15 20.82 8.54 14.29
C VAL A 15 19.92 9.61 13.66
N VAL A 16 18.62 9.40 13.64
CA VAL A 16 17.62 10.40 13.18
C VAL A 16 17.67 11.63 14.07
N LEU A 17 17.55 11.46 15.39
CA LEU A 17 17.56 12.55 16.38
C LEU A 17 18.84 13.40 16.32
N ASN A 18 19.97 12.78 16.01
CA ASN A 18 21.25 13.47 15.86
C ASN A 18 21.43 14.13 14.48
N GLY A 19 20.47 13.97 13.55
CA GLY A 19 20.55 14.57 12.22
C GLY A 19 21.69 14.03 11.33
N THR A 20 22.18 12.81 11.59
CA THR A 20 23.34 12.23 10.88
C THR A 20 22.95 11.25 9.76
N LEU A 21 21.75 11.39 9.22
CA LEU A 21 21.26 10.59 8.09
C LEU A 21 21.98 10.97 6.77
N PRO A 22 22.21 9.99 5.87
CA PRO A 22 22.63 10.28 4.49
C PRO A 22 21.62 11.20 3.78
N GLY A 23 22.14 12.07 2.87
CA GLY A 23 21.30 13.05 2.16
C GLY A 23 20.10 12.44 1.45
N GLU A 24 20.29 11.30 0.77
CA GLU A 24 19.21 10.60 0.04
C GLU A 24 18.10 10.12 0.98
N ILE A 25 18.44 9.77 2.23
CA ILE A 25 17.43 9.40 3.24
C ILE A 25 16.71 10.65 3.74
N GLN A 26 17.42 11.78 3.96
CA GLN A 26 16.80 13.05 4.33
C GLN A 26 15.82 13.51 3.25
N ASP A 27 16.23 13.49 1.97
CA ASP A 27 15.38 13.85 0.83
C ASP A 27 14.12 12.96 0.77
N MET A 28 14.27 11.65 0.99
CA MET A 28 13.15 10.72 1.03
C MET A 28 12.18 11.06 2.17
N LEU A 29 12.68 11.31 3.38
CA LEU A 29 11.86 11.70 4.53
C LEU A 29 11.13 13.03 4.28
N GLN A 30 11.83 14.02 3.74
CA GLN A 30 11.24 15.31 3.37
C GLN A 30 10.13 15.13 2.32
N ASN A 31 10.38 14.36 1.26
CA ASN A 31 9.38 14.08 0.23
C ASN A 31 8.12 13.43 0.82
N VAL A 32 8.29 12.47 1.74
CA VAL A 32 7.14 11.81 2.37
C VAL A 32 6.38 12.78 3.27
N SER A 33 7.07 13.64 4.04
CA SER A 33 6.43 14.65 4.87
C SER A 33 5.64 15.67 4.04
N GLU A 34 6.22 16.18 2.94
CA GLU A 34 5.61 17.22 2.11
C GLU A 34 4.54 16.68 1.14
N TYR A 35 4.79 15.53 0.53
CA TYR A 35 3.97 15.00 -0.58
C TYR A 35 3.23 13.70 -0.24
N GLY A 36 3.48 13.11 0.93
CA GLY A 36 2.91 11.83 1.32
C GLY A 36 3.45 10.63 0.52
N ASN A 37 4.58 10.79 -0.18
CA ASN A 37 5.24 9.71 -0.92
C ASN A 37 6.75 9.97 -1.11
N PRO A 38 7.59 8.91 -1.18
CA PRO A 38 9.05 9.05 -1.28
C PRO A 38 9.55 9.60 -2.62
N MET A 39 8.71 9.62 -3.66
CA MET A 39 9.06 10.11 -5.00
C MET A 39 8.96 11.64 -5.12
N GLY A 40 8.44 12.36 -4.10
CA GLY A 40 8.20 13.80 -4.16
C GLY A 40 7.13 14.19 -5.20
N GLU A 41 6.29 13.25 -5.57
CA GLU A 41 5.26 13.47 -6.57
C GLU A 41 3.98 14.04 -5.94
N SER A 42 3.31 14.95 -6.66
CA SER A 42 2.04 15.52 -6.18
C SER A 42 1.00 14.45 -5.89
N PRO A 43 0.29 14.50 -4.73
CA PRO A 43 -0.79 13.58 -4.40
C PRO A 43 -1.88 13.50 -5.47
N ARG A 44 -2.13 14.60 -6.20
CA ARG A 44 -3.09 14.65 -7.33
C ARG A 44 -2.71 13.74 -8.49
N LYS A 45 -1.45 13.30 -8.57
CA LYS A 45 -0.97 12.37 -9.61
C LYS A 45 -1.17 10.91 -9.21
N ARG A 46 -1.43 10.59 -7.92
CA ARG A 46 -1.49 9.23 -7.40
C ARG A 46 -2.47 8.33 -8.17
N ALA A 47 -3.63 8.85 -8.54
CA ALA A 47 -4.63 8.12 -9.32
C ALA A 47 -4.54 8.33 -10.85
N ARG A 48 -3.49 9.00 -11.39
CA ARG A 48 -3.40 9.28 -12.85
C ARG A 48 -3.32 8.04 -13.71
N TRP A 49 -2.81 6.94 -13.18
CA TRP A 49 -2.71 5.66 -13.88
C TRP A 49 -4.08 5.06 -14.26
N THR A 50 -5.16 5.48 -13.59
CA THR A 50 -6.53 5.03 -13.90
C THR A 50 -7.09 5.69 -15.17
N LYS A 51 -6.47 6.78 -15.63
CA LYS A 51 -6.95 7.53 -16.79
C LYS A 51 -6.86 6.67 -18.06
N GLY A 52 -7.97 6.59 -18.78
CA GLY A 52 -8.08 5.80 -20.02
C GLY A 52 -8.39 4.32 -19.80
N LEU A 53 -8.60 3.88 -18.56
CA LEU A 53 -9.20 2.57 -18.30
C LEU A 53 -10.69 2.61 -18.65
N GLU A 54 -11.20 1.54 -19.27
CA GLU A 54 -12.62 1.39 -19.60
C GLU A 54 -13.49 1.36 -18.34
N ASN A 55 -13.06 0.58 -17.34
CA ASN A 55 -13.71 0.48 -16.03
C ASN A 55 -12.65 0.76 -14.94
N PRO A 56 -12.42 2.03 -14.59
CA PRO A 56 -11.46 2.37 -13.53
C PRO A 56 -12.01 2.00 -12.13
N PRO A 57 -11.14 1.84 -11.11
CA PRO A 57 -11.59 1.74 -9.74
C PRO A 57 -12.37 3.00 -9.34
N ARG A 58 -13.27 2.88 -8.38
CA ARG A 58 -13.89 4.04 -7.74
C ARG A 58 -12.80 4.90 -7.09
N ASP A 59 -12.80 6.20 -7.35
CA ASP A 59 -11.89 7.16 -6.72
C ASP A 59 -12.59 7.77 -5.51
N LEU A 60 -12.40 7.14 -4.36
CA LEU A 60 -13.07 7.50 -3.11
C LEU A 60 -12.72 8.91 -2.62
N SER A 61 -11.60 9.48 -3.08
CA SER A 61 -11.29 10.88 -2.77
C SER A 61 -12.31 11.88 -3.33
N LYS A 62 -13.18 11.45 -4.22
CA LYS A 62 -14.25 12.23 -4.86
C LYS A 62 -15.64 11.85 -4.37
N GLU A 63 -15.75 10.93 -3.44
CA GLU A 63 -16.99 10.40 -2.91
C GLU A 63 -17.16 10.80 -1.44
N ASP A 64 -18.40 10.83 -0.98
CA ASP A 64 -18.71 11.20 0.41
C ASP A 64 -18.56 10.03 1.41
N GLY A 65 -18.36 8.81 0.90
CA GLY A 65 -18.18 7.60 1.71
C GLY A 65 -19.48 6.92 2.12
N SER A 66 -20.64 7.35 1.57
CA SER A 66 -21.95 6.79 1.92
C SER A 66 -22.18 5.37 1.41
N ASP A 67 -21.55 4.99 0.29
CA ASP A 67 -21.77 3.71 -0.36
C ASP A 67 -20.67 2.71 0.03
N PRO A 68 -21.02 1.57 0.67
CA PRO A 68 -20.05 0.53 1.03
C PRO A 68 -19.43 -0.10 -0.22
N ILE A 69 -18.23 -0.66 -0.06
CA ILE A 69 -17.48 -1.38 -1.10
C ILE A 69 -17.00 -2.73 -0.60
N ASP A 70 -16.81 -3.70 -1.51
CA ASP A 70 -16.26 -5.01 -1.15
C ASP A 70 -14.79 -4.91 -0.77
N VAL A 71 -14.05 -4.10 -1.54
CA VAL A 71 -12.59 -3.96 -1.40
C VAL A 71 -12.18 -2.50 -1.37
N LEU A 72 -11.57 -2.08 -0.26
CA LEU A 72 -10.74 -0.88 -0.23
C LEU A 72 -9.34 -1.28 -0.67
N TRP A 73 -8.88 -0.77 -1.81
CA TRP A 73 -7.56 -1.10 -2.32
C TRP A 73 -6.55 0.02 -2.04
N TYR A 74 -5.63 -0.26 -1.11
CA TYR A 74 -4.44 0.55 -0.90
C TYR A 74 -3.42 0.24 -2.01
N VAL A 75 -3.24 1.18 -2.93
CA VAL A 75 -2.48 0.99 -4.17
C VAL A 75 -0.98 0.98 -3.92
N SER A 76 -0.50 1.74 -2.96
CA SER A 76 0.90 2.02 -2.63
C SER A 76 1.63 2.97 -3.59
N ASP A 77 2.78 3.47 -3.15
CA ASP A 77 3.55 4.48 -3.88
C ASP A 77 4.10 3.95 -5.20
N TYR A 78 4.69 2.75 -5.18
CA TYR A 78 5.28 2.15 -6.38
C TYR A 78 4.24 1.90 -7.49
N PHE A 79 3.08 1.36 -7.13
CA PHE A 79 1.99 1.10 -8.07
C PHE A 79 1.33 2.39 -8.56
N SER A 80 1.38 3.46 -7.77
CA SER A 80 0.79 4.75 -8.12
C SER A 80 1.68 5.57 -9.07
N TYR A 81 3.00 5.56 -8.86
CA TYR A 81 3.89 6.51 -9.52
C TYR A 81 4.88 5.89 -10.50
N HIS A 82 5.33 4.64 -10.27
CA HIS A 82 6.29 3.99 -11.16
C HIS A 82 5.60 3.31 -12.34
N HIS A 83 6.10 3.50 -13.56
CA HIS A 83 5.45 3.00 -14.79
C HIS A 83 5.15 1.48 -14.76
N ARG A 84 6.10 0.64 -14.32
CA ARG A 84 5.88 -0.81 -14.19
C ARG A 84 4.86 -1.16 -13.11
N GLY A 85 4.86 -0.42 -12.00
CA GLY A 85 3.85 -0.54 -10.95
C GLY A 85 2.47 -0.20 -11.49
N GLN A 86 2.35 0.87 -12.26
CA GLN A 86 1.10 1.27 -12.91
C GLN A 86 0.58 0.20 -13.89
N ASP A 87 1.46 -0.48 -14.63
CA ASP A 87 1.05 -1.58 -15.50
C ASP A 87 0.48 -2.76 -14.70
N ALA A 88 1.09 -3.07 -13.56
CA ALA A 88 0.57 -4.08 -12.63
C ALA A 88 -0.77 -3.64 -12.00
N ALA A 89 -0.90 -2.37 -11.60
CA ALA A 89 -2.16 -1.80 -11.09
C ALA A 89 -3.29 -1.90 -12.11
N LYS A 90 -3.03 -1.54 -13.37
CA LYS A 90 -4.00 -1.67 -14.47
C LYS A 90 -4.37 -3.14 -14.73
N ALA A 91 -3.40 -4.06 -14.60
CA ALA A 91 -3.68 -5.48 -14.74
C ALA A 91 -4.57 -6.00 -13.61
N LEU A 92 -4.28 -5.63 -12.37
CA LEU A 92 -5.09 -6.00 -11.20
C LEU A 92 -6.52 -5.42 -11.28
N THR A 93 -6.66 -4.16 -11.73
CA THR A 93 -7.97 -3.54 -12.02
C THR A 93 -8.78 -4.39 -12.99
N ARG A 94 -8.18 -4.86 -14.10
CA ARG A 94 -8.88 -5.73 -15.06
C ARG A 94 -9.30 -7.06 -14.43
N VAL A 95 -8.48 -7.61 -13.55
CA VAL A 95 -8.81 -8.85 -12.83
C VAL A 95 -9.99 -8.63 -11.89
N PHE A 96 -9.98 -7.57 -11.08
CA PHE A 96 -11.08 -7.24 -10.17
C PHE A 96 -12.39 -7.02 -10.92
N ASN A 97 -12.35 -6.24 -12.02
CA ASN A 97 -13.53 -6.05 -12.88
C ASN A 97 -14.05 -7.37 -13.46
N ARG A 98 -13.15 -8.27 -13.88
CA ARG A 98 -13.53 -9.59 -14.42
C ARG A 98 -14.17 -10.50 -13.38
N LEU A 99 -13.81 -10.32 -12.11
CA LEU A 99 -14.38 -11.04 -10.98
C LEU A 99 -15.67 -10.39 -10.43
N GLY A 100 -16.06 -9.23 -10.97
CA GLY A 100 -17.25 -8.50 -10.50
C GLY A 100 -17.08 -7.92 -9.09
N VAL A 101 -15.85 -7.65 -8.65
CA VAL A 101 -15.55 -7.04 -7.35
C VAL A 101 -15.90 -5.56 -7.41
N ASP A 102 -16.68 -5.07 -6.45
CA ASP A 102 -16.83 -3.63 -6.22
C ASP A 102 -15.64 -3.13 -5.38
N PHE A 103 -14.81 -2.24 -5.95
CA PHE A 103 -13.58 -1.79 -5.31
C PHE A 103 -13.30 -0.32 -5.56
N GLY A 104 -12.70 0.29 -4.55
CA GLY A 104 -12.28 1.68 -4.60
C GLY A 104 -10.84 1.88 -4.16
N ILE A 105 -10.27 3.02 -4.53
CA ILE A 105 -8.95 3.49 -4.14
C ILE A 105 -9.06 4.85 -3.45
N LEU A 106 -8.15 5.15 -2.52
CA LEU A 106 -8.15 6.42 -1.81
C LEU A 106 -7.72 7.61 -2.68
N GLY A 107 -7.16 7.36 -3.87
CA GLY A 107 -6.73 8.40 -4.78
C GLY A 107 -5.74 9.37 -4.14
N SER A 108 -6.04 10.67 -4.19
CA SER A 108 -5.16 11.71 -3.62
C SER A 108 -5.11 11.72 -2.08
N GLN A 109 -5.96 10.98 -1.40
CA GLN A 109 -5.99 10.87 0.07
C GLN A 109 -5.05 9.78 0.60
N GLU A 110 -4.60 8.85 -0.25
CA GLU A 110 -3.64 7.82 0.14
C GLU A 110 -2.25 8.43 0.35
N LYS A 111 -1.62 8.12 1.48
CA LYS A 111 -0.21 8.44 1.77
C LYS A 111 0.62 7.16 1.87
N CYS A 112 1.96 7.32 1.88
CA CYS A 112 2.91 6.23 2.14
C CYS A 112 2.52 5.45 3.40
N ASP A 113 2.77 4.14 3.42
CA ASP A 113 2.49 3.28 4.57
C ASP A 113 3.40 3.53 5.78
N GLY A 114 4.51 4.24 5.58
CA GLY A 114 5.43 4.62 6.65
C GLY A 114 6.42 3.52 7.07
N ASP A 115 6.40 2.32 6.49
CA ASP A 115 7.31 1.24 6.92
C ASP A 115 8.79 1.62 6.72
N SER A 116 9.13 2.29 5.63
CA SER A 116 10.49 2.79 5.38
C SER A 116 10.91 3.82 6.43
N GLN A 117 10.03 4.74 6.83
CA GLN A 117 10.25 5.75 7.86
C GLN A 117 10.53 5.07 9.21
N ARG A 118 9.69 4.12 9.59
CA ARG A 118 9.87 3.29 10.78
C ARG A 118 11.21 2.53 10.76
N LEU A 119 11.57 1.96 9.61
CA LEU A 119 12.79 1.18 9.46
C LEU A 119 14.06 2.04 9.57
N VAL A 120 14.03 3.29 9.14
CA VAL A 120 15.17 4.21 9.30
C VAL A 120 15.20 4.87 10.68
N GLY A 121 14.14 4.73 11.49
CA GLY A 121 14.06 5.27 12.85
C GLY A 121 13.30 6.59 12.95
N GLU A 122 12.63 7.04 11.88
CA GLU A 122 11.77 8.23 11.89
C GLU A 122 10.36 7.84 12.38
N THR A 123 10.25 7.68 13.70
CA THR A 123 9.03 7.19 14.37
C THR A 123 7.90 8.20 14.31
N GLY A 124 8.19 9.50 14.46
CA GLY A 124 7.18 10.55 14.43
C GLY A 124 6.44 10.63 13.10
N LEU A 125 7.17 10.65 11.99
CA LEU A 125 6.55 10.65 10.67
C LEU A 125 5.79 9.35 10.39
N PHE A 126 6.28 8.21 10.87
CA PHE A 126 5.56 6.94 10.77
C PHE A 126 4.20 6.99 11.49
N GLU A 127 4.15 7.54 12.71
CA GLU A 127 2.93 7.69 13.50
C GLU A 127 1.92 8.62 12.81
N GLU A 128 2.37 9.75 12.27
CA GLU A 128 1.52 10.67 11.50
C GLU A 128 0.91 9.99 10.26
N LEU A 129 1.71 9.22 9.52
CA LEU A 129 1.24 8.49 8.35
C LEU A 129 0.25 7.40 8.73
N ALA A 130 0.51 6.69 9.84
CA ALA A 130 -0.37 5.64 10.33
C ALA A 130 -1.73 6.19 10.74
N GLN A 131 -1.77 7.29 11.48
CA GLN A 131 -3.01 7.97 11.87
C GLN A 131 -3.78 8.46 10.66
N HIS A 132 -3.10 9.15 9.72
CA HIS A 132 -3.73 9.64 8.51
C HIS A 132 -4.37 8.52 7.67
N ASN A 133 -3.62 7.44 7.40
CA ASN A 133 -4.15 6.34 6.58
C ASN A 133 -5.28 5.60 7.30
N ASP A 134 -5.16 5.41 8.63
CA ASP A 134 -6.23 4.81 9.44
C ASP A 134 -7.52 5.63 9.36
N GLU A 135 -7.46 6.94 9.52
CA GLU A 135 -8.61 7.84 9.35
C GLU A 135 -9.27 7.67 7.97
N GLN A 136 -8.46 7.54 6.92
CA GLN A 136 -9.00 7.31 5.57
C GLN A 136 -9.63 5.92 5.45
N PHE A 137 -9.06 4.87 6.06
CA PHE A 137 -9.65 3.53 6.04
C PHE A 137 -10.97 3.48 6.79
N GLN A 138 -11.09 4.16 7.94
CA GLN A 138 -12.31 4.22 8.73
C GLN A 138 -13.44 5.04 8.08
N LYS A 139 -13.10 5.95 7.20
CA LYS A 139 -14.08 6.82 6.52
C LYS A 139 -14.99 6.05 5.57
N TYR A 140 -14.51 4.95 4.98
CA TYR A 140 -15.25 4.18 3.99
C TYR A 140 -15.61 2.80 4.53
N GLU A 141 -16.90 2.46 4.50
CA GLU A 141 -17.32 1.09 4.84
C GLU A 141 -16.82 0.11 3.77
N HIS A 142 -16.03 -0.87 4.16
CA HIS A 142 -15.42 -1.82 3.24
C HIS A 142 -15.32 -3.24 3.81
N GLY A 143 -15.40 -4.23 2.93
CA GLY A 143 -15.31 -5.65 3.30
C GLY A 143 -13.89 -6.09 3.61
N THR A 144 -12.93 -5.76 2.75
CA THR A 144 -11.51 -6.16 2.90
C THR A 144 -10.58 -5.03 2.46
N LEU A 145 -9.60 -4.70 3.29
CA LEU A 145 -8.48 -3.83 2.91
C LEU A 145 -7.46 -4.68 2.13
N VAL A 146 -7.36 -4.44 0.83
CA VAL A 146 -6.39 -5.12 -0.04
C VAL A 146 -5.20 -4.21 -0.29
N VAL A 147 -3.98 -4.74 -0.15
CA VAL A 147 -2.74 -3.99 -0.35
C VAL A 147 -1.91 -4.60 -1.48
N SER A 148 -1.21 -3.75 -2.23
CA SER A 148 -0.33 -4.18 -3.33
C SER A 148 1.11 -4.41 -2.88
N ASP A 149 1.50 -3.89 -1.75
CA ASP A 149 2.88 -3.84 -1.27
C ASP A 149 3.05 -4.71 -0.01
N PRO A 150 4.08 -5.58 0.08
CA PRO A 150 4.33 -6.39 1.27
C PRO A 150 4.76 -5.57 2.48
N HIS A 151 5.42 -4.40 2.30
CA HIS A 151 5.76 -3.49 3.38
C HIS A 151 4.48 -2.88 3.99
N ALA A 152 3.57 -2.38 3.16
CA ALA A 152 2.26 -1.92 3.60
C ALA A 152 1.49 -3.02 4.34
N TYR A 153 1.47 -4.26 3.80
CA TYR A 153 0.84 -5.39 4.48
C TYR A 153 1.41 -5.62 5.88
N ASN A 154 2.74 -5.58 6.01
CA ASN A 154 3.40 -5.77 7.29
C ASN A 154 3.13 -4.61 8.27
N ALA A 155 3.19 -3.36 7.78
CA ALA A 155 2.89 -2.17 8.58
C ALA A 155 1.46 -2.21 9.12
N PHE A 156 0.47 -2.43 8.27
CA PHE A 156 -0.96 -2.46 8.63
C PHE A 156 -1.33 -3.64 9.53
N LYS A 157 -0.65 -4.77 9.39
CA LYS A 157 -0.90 -5.95 10.22
C LYS A 157 -0.27 -5.89 11.60
N LYS A 158 0.97 -5.35 11.70
CA LYS A 158 1.77 -5.49 12.93
C LYS A 158 1.96 -4.19 13.71
N HIS A 159 1.93 -3.06 13.02
CA HIS A 159 2.33 -1.79 13.60
C HIS A 159 1.16 -0.83 13.75
N TYR A 160 0.32 -0.64 12.74
CA TYR A 160 -0.85 0.24 12.81
C TYR A 160 -1.77 -0.06 13.99
N PRO A 161 -2.18 -1.33 14.26
CA PRO A 161 -3.07 -1.61 15.38
C PRO A 161 -2.53 -1.17 16.75
N LYS A 162 -1.21 -1.10 16.90
CA LYS A 162 -0.58 -0.62 18.14
C LYS A 162 -0.64 0.89 18.31
N LEU A 163 -0.76 1.64 17.23
CA LEU A 163 -0.81 3.10 17.21
C LEU A 163 -2.25 3.61 17.19
N THR A 164 -3.12 2.99 16.41
CA THR A 164 -4.49 3.47 16.16
C THR A 164 -5.55 2.73 16.98
N GLY A 165 -5.23 1.53 17.46
CA GLY A 165 -6.19 0.65 18.15
C GLY A 165 -7.14 -0.10 17.21
N ASN A 166 -7.03 0.10 15.88
CA ASN A 166 -7.91 -0.50 14.90
C ASN A 166 -7.26 -1.73 14.25
N GLU A 167 -8.05 -2.77 13.99
CA GLU A 167 -7.66 -3.95 13.22
C GLU A 167 -8.42 -3.97 11.89
N TYR A 168 -7.76 -4.50 10.85
CA TYR A 168 -8.33 -4.54 9.51
C TYR A 168 -8.48 -5.99 9.03
N LYS A 169 -9.56 -6.26 8.32
CA LYS A 169 -9.63 -7.47 7.50
C LYS A 169 -8.72 -7.28 6.29
N LEU A 170 -7.44 -7.60 6.49
CA LEU A 170 -6.33 -7.27 5.60
C LEU A 170 -5.94 -8.45 4.73
N ALA A 171 -5.69 -8.20 3.44
CA ALA A 171 -5.10 -9.16 2.52
C ALA A 171 -4.08 -8.49 1.59
N HIS A 172 -2.92 -9.10 1.38
CA HIS A 172 -2.13 -8.78 0.20
C HIS A 172 -2.88 -9.22 -1.06
N TYR A 173 -2.76 -8.49 -2.18
CA TYR A 173 -3.54 -8.80 -3.39
C TYR A 173 -3.40 -10.26 -3.86
N THR A 174 -2.23 -10.89 -3.67
CA THR A 174 -2.03 -12.30 -4.00
C THR A 174 -2.83 -13.25 -3.11
N GLN A 175 -3.01 -12.90 -1.82
CA GLN A 175 -3.84 -13.66 -0.88
C GLN A 175 -5.33 -13.49 -1.25
N TYR A 176 -5.72 -12.26 -1.60
CA TYR A 176 -7.07 -12.00 -2.08
C TYR A 176 -7.39 -12.78 -3.36
N LEU A 177 -6.51 -12.73 -4.36
CA LEU A 177 -6.68 -13.53 -5.60
C LEU A 177 -6.70 -15.04 -5.33
N ARG A 178 -5.88 -15.52 -4.37
CA ARG A 178 -5.92 -16.92 -3.96
C ARG A 178 -7.28 -17.31 -3.37
N SER A 179 -7.93 -16.43 -2.60
CA SER A 179 -9.28 -16.69 -2.07
C SER A 179 -10.35 -16.75 -3.17
N GLN A 180 -10.08 -16.16 -4.35
CA GLN A 180 -10.97 -16.13 -5.50
C GLN A 180 -10.63 -17.20 -6.57
N LEU A 181 -9.76 -18.17 -6.26
CA LEU A 181 -9.24 -19.12 -7.25
C LEU A 181 -10.34 -19.90 -7.99
N ASP A 182 -11.42 -20.27 -7.34
CA ASP A 182 -12.51 -21.02 -7.97
C ASP A 182 -13.25 -20.20 -9.03
N GLN A 183 -13.32 -18.89 -8.84
CA GLN A 183 -13.85 -17.95 -9.84
C GLN A 183 -12.81 -17.63 -10.93
N ILE A 184 -11.53 -17.64 -10.60
CA ILE A 184 -10.42 -17.33 -11.52
C ILE A 184 -10.17 -18.50 -12.48
N LYS A 185 -10.16 -19.75 -12.00
CA LYS A 185 -9.84 -20.95 -12.80
C LYS A 185 -10.62 -21.03 -14.13
N PRO A 186 -11.95 -20.84 -14.18
CA PRO A 186 -12.71 -20.86 -15.43
C PRO A 186 -12.34 -19.77 -16.43
N LEU A 187 -11.72 -18.67 -15.96
CA LEU A 187 -11.31 -17.54 -16.77
C LEU A 187 -9.93 -17.73 -17.40
N LEU A 188 -9.17 -18.74 -16.97
CA LEU A 188 -7.85 -19.06 -17.51
C LEU A 188 -7.97 -19.78 -18.84
N THR A 189 -7.66 -19.09 -19.93
CA THR A 189 -7.79 -19.62 -21.31
C THR A 189 -6.47 -20.12 -21.88
N LYS A 190 -5.36 -19.95 -21.17
CA LYS A 190 -4.01 -20.35 -21.63
C LYS A 190 -3.36 -21.28 -20.63
N SER A 191 -2.64 -22.28 -21.13
CA SER A 191 -1.77 -23.15 -20.34
C SER A 191 -0.32 -22.74 -20.51
N TYR A 192 0.50 -23.04 -19.49
CA TYR A 192 1.94 -22.80 -19.53
C TYR A 192 2.66 -24.11 -19.21
N SER A 193 3.32 -24.70 -20.19
CA SER A 193 3.92 -26.04 -20.11
C SER A 193 5.44 -26.02 -19.83
N LYS A 194 5.99 -24.90 -19.38
CA LYS A 194 7.42 -24.78 -19.06
C LYS A 194 7.69 -25.13 -17.59
N LYS A 195 8.88 -25.62 -17.31
CA LYS A 195 9.38 -25.73 -15.94
C LYS A 195 9.62 -24.34 -15.40
N LEU A 196 9.09 -24.08 -14.20
CA LEU A 196 9.23 -22.81 -13.50
C LEU A 196 9.94 -23.04 -12.18
N THR A 197 10.71 -22.05 -11.76
CA THR A 197 11.19 -21.92 -10.40
C THR A 197 10.79 -20.54 -9.88
N PHE A 198 10.57 -20.43 -8.58
CA PHE A 198 10.33 -19.17 -7.91
C PHE A 198 11.58 -18.81 -7.10
N HIS A 199 12.06 -17.59 -7.29
CA HIS A 199 13.09 -17.01 -6.45
C HIS A 199 12.41 -16.01 -5.50
N ASP A 200 12.52 -16.26 -4.21
CA ASP A 200 12.08 -15.35 -3.17
C ASP A 200 13.26 -14.41 -2.85
N PRO A 201 13.19 -13.13 -3.23
CA PRO A 201 14.33 -12.22 -3.09
C PRO A 201 14.48 -11.63 -1.69
N CYS A 202 13.51 -11.85 -0.79
CA CYS A 202 13.52 -11.24 0.55
C CYS A 202 13.68 -12.30 1.64
#